data_c1ee463783e34950def001236ce5d45e
#
_entry.id   c1ee463783e34950def001236ce5d45e
#
_cell.length_a   1.000
_cell.length_b   1.000
_cell.length_c   1.000
_cell.angle_alpha   90.00
_cell.angle_beta   90.00
_cell.angle_gamma   90.00
#
_symmetry.space_group_name_H-M   'P 1'
#
loop_
_entity.id
_entity.type
_entity.pdbx_description
1 polymer ?
#
loop_
_entity_poly.entity_id
_entity_poly.type
_entity_poly.pdbx_seq_one_letter_code
_entity_poly.pdbx_strand_id
1 'polypeptide(L)' 'MKPYVRKRCDRCHGHGEIECRSCGGDGYNLYGGQCSHCYGTGLEDCPECNGDGYIEEEEEED' A
#
# COMPACT_ATOMS: atom_id res chain seq x y z
N MET A 1 -10.72 24.75 14.22
CA MET A 1 -10.14 23.48 13.79
C MET A 1 -10.73 23.07 12.47
N LYS A 2 -9.88 22.73 11.53
CA LYS A 2 -10.36 22.26 10.24
C LYS A 2 -10.62 20.75 10.33
N PRO A 3 -11.73 20.28 9.81
CA PRO A 3 -12.00 18.85 9.82
C PRO A 3 -11.11 18.12 8.83
N TYR A 4 -10.81 16.88 9.16
CA TYR A 4 -10.12 16.00 8.24
C TYR A 4 -11.13 15.05 7.62
N VAL A 5 -10.97 14.80 6.35
CA VAL A 5 -11.77 13.79 5.66
C VAL A 5 -10.87 12.63 5.29
N ARG A 6 -11.42 11.45 5.38
CA ARG A 6 -10.72 10.24 4.98
C ARG A 6 -11.17 9.84 3.59
N LYS A 7 -10.20 9.65 2.73
CA LYS A 7 -10.47 9.19 1.38
C LYS A 7 -9.82 7.83 1.19
N ARG A 8 -10.53 6.93 0.53
CA ARG A 8 -9.97 5.65 0.21
C ARG A 8 -8.71 5.85 -0.63
N CYS A 9 -7.65 5.12 -0.30
CA CYS A 9 -6.44 5.18 -1.09
C CYS A 9 -6.69 4.47 -2.43
N ASP A 10 -6.64 5.22 -3.51
CA ASP A 10 -6.91 4.65 -4.83
C ASP A 10 -5.81 3.73 -5.32
N ARG A 11 -4.60 3.92 -4.81
CA ARG A 11 -3.49 3.07 -5.24
C ARG A 11 -3.66 1.63 -4.78
N CYS A 12 -4.15 1.43 -3.57
CA CYS A 12 -4.36 0.09 -3.02
C CYS A 12 -5.84 -0.29 -2.94
N HIS A 13 -6.72 0.57 -3.43
CA HIS A 13 -8.17 0.35 -3.39
C HIS A 13 -8.69 0.12 -1.97
N GLY A 14 -8.07 0.76 -1.01
CA GLY A 14 -8.48 0.66 0.38
C GLY A 14 -7.94 -0.56 1.12
N HIS A 15 -7.10 -1.35 0.47
CA HIS A 15 -6.54 -2.57 1.09
C HIS A 15 -5.37 -2.32 2.02
N GLY A 16 -4.65 -1.22 1.81
CA GLY A 16 -3.44 -0.92 2.57
C GLY A 16 -2.20 -1.60 2.04
N GLU A 17 -2.36 -2.46 1.04
CA GLU A 17 -1.26 -3.23 0.48
C GLU A 17 -1.35 -3.22 -1.04
N ILE A 18 -0.20 -3.27 -1.68
CA ILE A 18 -0.11 -3.40 -3.13
C ILE A 18 0.74 -4.61 -3.47
N GLU A 19 0.71 -5.00 -4.73
CA GLU A 19 1.54 -6.07 -5.23
C GLU A 19 3.02 -5.75 -5.02
N CYS A 20 3.77 -6.72 -4.50
CA CYS A 20 5.20 -6.53 -4.27
C CYS A 20 5.90 -6.28 -5.59
N ARG A 21 6.52 -5.13 -5.72
CA ARG A 21 7.19 -4.74 -6.96
C ARG A 21 8.51 -5.47 -7.20
N SER A 22 9.08 -6.00 -6.13
CA SER A 22 10.35 -6.72 -6.23
C SER A 22 10.18 -8.09 -6.89
N CYS A 23 9.09 -8.78 -6.57
CA CYS A 23 8.83 -10.11 -7.13
C CYS A 23 7.63 -10.14 -8.07
N GLY A 24 7.00 -8.98 -8.31
CA GLY A 24 5.83 -8.93 -9.16
C GLY A 24 4.62 -9.63 -8.60
N GLY A 25 4.55 -9.76 -7.28
CA GLY A 25 3.44 -10.42 -6.62
C GLY A 25 3.61 -11.93 -6.46
N ASP A 26 4.71 -12.49 -6.93
CA ASP A 26 4.94 -13.94 -6.89
C ASP A 26 5.29 -14.48 -5.52
N GLY A 27 5.93 -13.68 -4.69
CA GLY A 27 6.41 -14.12 -3.38
C GLY A 27 7.75 -14.82 -3.42
N TYR A 28 8.32 -15.00 -4.59
CA TYR A 28 9.59 -15.71 -4.79
C TYR A 28 10.54 -14.88 -5.62
N ASN A 29 11.83 -15.05 -5.36
CA ASN A 29 12.86 -14.40 -6.17
C ASN A 29 13.19 -15.25 -7.40
N LEU A 30 14.07 -14.72 -8.26
CA LEU A 30 14.46 -15.43 -9.49
C LEU A 30 15.23 -16.72 -9.24
N TYR A 31 15.72 -16.92 -8.04
CA TYR A 31 16.50 -18.10 -7.68
C TYR A 31 15.66 -19.16 -6.99
N GLY A 32 14.34 -18.98 -6.97
CA GLY A 32 13.44 -19.94 -6.38
C GLY A 32 13.30 -19.84 -4.86
N GLY A 33 13.93 -18.82 -4.27
CA GLY A 33 13.81 -18.59 -2.85
C GLY A 33 12.71 -17.59 -2.53
N GLN A 34 12.42 -17.43 -1.27
CA GLN A 34 11.43 -16.48 -0.79
C GLN A 34 11.88 -15.05 -1.11
N CYS A 35 10.95 -14.24 -1.61
CA CYS A 35 11.25 -12.83 -1.85
C CYS A 35 11.52 -12.13 -0.52
N SER A 36 12.71 -11.57 -0.36
CA SER A 36 13.08 -10.93 0.89
C SER A 36 12.38 -9.59 1.11
N HIS A 37 11.85 -8.99 0.05
CA HIS A 37 11.15 -7.72 0.16
C HIS A 37 9.76 -7.87 0.78
N CYS A 38 9.03 -8.91 0.40
CA CYS A 38 7.69 -9.16 0.90
C CYS A 38 7.60 -10.40 1.79
N TYR A 39 8.72 -11.04 2.04
CA TYR A 39 8.79 -12.24 2.89
C TYR A 39 7.88 -13.36 2.40
N GLY A 40 7.72 -13.46 1.09
CA GLY A 40 6.94 -14.52 0.49
C GLY A 40 5.45 -14.27 0.39
N THR A 41 4.98 -13.11 0.85
CA THR A 41 3.54 -12.79 0.81
C THR A 41 3.05 -12.34 -0.55
N GLY A 42 3.95 -11.81 -1.36
CA GLY A 42 3.60 -11.22 -2.65
C GLY A 42 3.02 -9.81 -2.54
N LEU A 43 2.95 -9.27 -1.35
CA LEU A 43 2.36 -7.96 -1.09
C LEU A 43 3.33 -7.08 -0.31
N GLU A 44 3.20 -5.78 -0.51
CA GLU A 44 3.96 -4.81 0.27
C GLU A 44 3.02 -3.69 0.72
N ASP A 45 3.42 -2.96 1.75
CA ASP A 45 2.62 -1.85 2.22
C ASP A 45 2.49 -0.79 1.14
N CYS A 46 1.27 -0.28 0.97
CA CYS A 46 1.04 0.79 0.02
C CYS A 46 1.81 2.04 0.47
N PRO A 47 2.73 2.56 -0.35
CA PRO A 47 3.52 3.72 0.05
C PRO A 47 2.72 5.02 0.06
N GLU A 48 1.60 5.06 -0.63
CA GLU A 48 0.79 6.26 -0.70
C GLU A 48 0.01 6.51 0.58
N CYS A 49 -0.47 5.46 1.20
CA CYS A 49 -1.22 5.55 2.45
C CYS A 49 -0.46 4.95 3.63
N ASN A 50 0.78 4.54 3.41
CA ASN A 50 1.63 3.92 4.44
C ASN A 50 0.99 2.68 5.07
N GLY A 51 0.23 1.94 4.28
CA GLY A 51 -0.41 0.73 4.74
C GLY A 51 -1.76 0.92 5.41
N ASP A 52 -2.25 2.17 5.49
CA ASP A 52 -3.50 2.47 6.19
C ASP A 52 -4.75 2.12 5.39
N GLY A 53 -4.65 2.14 4.08
CA GLY A 53 -5.81 1.92 3.21
C GLY A 53 -6.62 3.17 2.92
N TYR A 54 -6.29 4.27 3.58
CA TYR A 54 -6.97 5.54 3.37
C TYR A 54 -5.97 6.68 3.56
N ILE A 55 -6.35 7.84 3.05
CA ILE A 55 -5.55 9.05 3.17
C ILE A 55 -6.38 10.11 3.88
N GLU A 56 -5.81 10.72 4.88
CA GLU A 56 -6.47 11.83 5.58
C GLU A 56 -6.06 13.14 4.93
N GLU A 57 -7.05 13.91 4.53
CA GLU A 57 -6.83 15.21 3.93
C GLU A 57 -7.55 16.26 4.73
N GLU A 58 -6.93 17.43 4.82
CA GLU A 58 -7.55 18.57 5.44
C GLU A 58 -8.59 19.14 4.49
N GLU A 59 -9.81 19.27 4.98
CA GLU A 59 -10.87 19.86 4.17
C GLU A 59 -10.72 21.36 4.14
N GLU A 60 -10.59 21.91 2.94
CA GLU A 60 -10.51 23.35 2.79
C GLU A 60 -11.91 23.91 2.59
N GLU A 61 -12.24 24.91 3.39
CA GLU A 61 -13.47 25.64 3.21
C GLU A 61 -13.16 26.93 2.48
N ASP A 62 -13.93 27.24 1.46
CA ASP A 62 -13.86 28.51 0.77
C ASP A 62 -14.64 29.59 1.53
#